data_8b11941ff1efdd5470c94951e6efae8d
#
_entry.id   8b11941ff1efdd5470c94951e6efae8d
#
_cell.length_a   1.000
_cell.length_b   1.000
_cell.length_c   1.000
_cell.angle_alpha   90.00
_cell.angle_beta   90.00
_cell.angle_gamma   90.00
#
_symmetry.space_group_name_H-M   'P 1'
#
loop_
_entity.id
_entity.type
_entity.pdbx_description
1 polymer ?
#
loop_
_entity_poly.entity_id
_entity_poly.type
_entity_poly.pdbx_seq_one_letter_code
_entity_poly.pdbx_strand_id
1 'polypeptide(L)'
;MRTIDLDKKYLWHPFTQMKGWLENEQTVITAAKGIKLIDEEGREYYDGVSSLWVNIHGHQHPHIDKAIIAQLGKVAHSTALGLANVPASK
;
A
#
# COMPACT_ATOMS: atom_id res chain seq x y z
N MET A 1 -17.03 14.89 -3.28
CA MET A 1 -16.13 14.90 -2.08
C MET A 1 -14.78 14.38 -2.53
N ARG A 2 -13.73 15.13 -2.29
CA ARG A 2 -12.36 14.73 -2.69
C ARG A 2 -11.89 13.55 -1.82
N THR A 3 -10.95 12.75 -2.33
CA THR A 3 -10.35 11.63 -1.60
C THR A 3 -9.80 12.06 -0.24
N ILE A 4 -9.09 13.18 -0.21
CA ILE A 4 -8.51 13.71 1.03
C ILE A 4 -9.56 14.13 2.07
N ASP A 5 -10.76 14.56 1.65
CA ASP A 5 -11.83 14.93 2.58
C ASP A 5 -12.41 13.67 3.25
N LEU A 6 -12.48 12.56 2.51
CA LEU A 6 -12.86 11.26 3.07
C LEU A 6 -11.81 10.72 4.02
N ASP A 7 -10.54 10.83 3.65
CA ASP A 7 -9.41 10.44 4.49
C ASP A 7 -9.45 11.18 5.84
N LYS A 8 -9.50 12.50 5.80
CA LYS A 8 -9.57 13.35 7.01
C LYS A 8 -10.76 13.04 7.91
N LYS A 9 -11.86 12.54 7.33
CA LYS A 9 -13.08 12.23 8.06
C LYS A 9 -13.07 10.84 8.70
N TYR A 10 -12.46 9.85 8.05
CA TYR A 10 -12.65 8.45 8.41
C TYR A 10 -11.38 7.70 8.78
N LEU A 11 -10.18 8.21 8.46
CA LEU A 11 -8.92 7.53 8.72
C LEU A 11 -8.14 8.18 9.86
N TRP A 12 -7.56 7.33 10.70
CA TRP A 12 -6.59 7.72 11.70
C TRP A 12 -5.23 7.15 11.30
N HIS A 13 -4.31 8.05 10.96
CA HIS A 13 -2.99 7.66 10.49
C HIS A 13 -2.07 7.22 11.63
N PRO A 14 -1.34 6.09 11.49
CA PRO A 14 -0.36 5.66 12.48
C PRO A 14 0.83 6.62 12.53
N PHE A 15 1.44 6.77 13.70
CA PHE A 15 2.61 7.61 13.92
C PHE A 15 2.49 9.04 13.36
N THR A 16 1.29 9.60 13.36
CA THR A 16 0.97 10.88 12.74
C THR A 16 0.35 11.82 13.78
N GLN A 17 0.85 13.08 13.81
CA GLN A 17 0.23 14.12 14.61
C GLN A 17 -1.05 14.58 13.88
N MET A 18 -2.20 14.06 14.30
CA MET A 18 -3.46 14.21 13.57
C MET A 18 -3.97 15.64 13.47
N LYS A 19 -3.71 16.49 14.45
CA LYS A 19 -4.09 17.91 14.35
C LYS A 19 -3.42 18.57 13.14
N GLY A 20 -2.09 18.41 13.01
CA GLY A 20 -1.36 18.94 11.86
C GLY A 20 -1.78 18.26 10.55
N TRP A 21 -2.10 16.96 10.56
CA TRP A 21 -2.63 16.26 9.40
C TRP A 21 -3.94 16.89 8.89
N LEU A 22 -4.87 17.19 9.78
CA LEU A 22 -6.17 17.76 9.43
C LEU A 22 -6.07 19.19 8.90
N GLU A 23 -5.11 19.99 9.41
CA GLU A 23 -4.94 21.41 9.08
C GLU A 23 -4.15 21.64 7.77
N ASN A 24 -3.32 20.69 7.35
CA ASN A 24 -2.44 20.85 6.20
C ASN A 24 -2.99 20.18 4.93
N GLU A 25 -2.46 20.59 3.78
CA GLU A 25 -2.64 19.86 2.53
C GLU A 25 -1.84 18.58 2.56
N GLN A 26 -2.44 17.50 2.07
CA GLN A 26 -1.84 16.17 2.07
C GLN A 26 -1.75 15.61 0.65
N THR A 27 -0.74 14.77 0.43
CA THR A 27 -0.55 14.07 -0.83
C THR A 27 -1.38 12.79 -0.86
N VAL A 28 -2.14 12.59 -1.93
CA VAL A 28 -2.94 11.37 -2.16
C VAL A 28 -2.29 10.56 -3.27
N ILE A 29 -1.74 9.40 -2.91
CA ILE A 29 -1.10 8.50 -3.87
C ILE A 29 -2.17 7.66 -4.57
N THR A 30 -2.13 7.64 -5.90
CA THR A 30 -3.09 6.93 -6.75
C THR A 30 -2.47 5.79 -7.55
N ALA A 31 -1.16 5.86 -7.79
CA ALA A 31 -0.44 4.84 -8.54
C ALA A 31 1.01 4.74 -8.07
N ALA A 32 1.65 3.65 -8.45
CA ALA A 32 3.08 3.46 -8.24
C ALA A 32 3.66 2.54 -9.30
N LYS A 33 4.94 2.74 -9.67
CA LYS A 33 5.65 1.87 -10.59
C LYS A 33 7.15 1.92 -10.34
N GLY A 34 7.79 0.76 -10.21
CA GLY A 34 9.20 0.68 -9.89
C GLY A 34 9.50 1.39 -8.58
N ILE A 35 10.35 2.40 -8.61
CA ILE A 35 10.74 3.17 -7.42
C ILE A 35 9.94 4.47 -7.24
N LYS A 36 8.90 4.68 -8.02
CA LYS A 36 8.13 5.93 -8.02
C LYS A 36 6.72 5.74 -7.53
N LEU A 37 6.26 6.72 -6.74
CA LEU A 37 4.87 6.94 -6.37
C LEU A 37 4.30 8.07 -7.24
N ILE A 38 3.02 8.01 -7.55
CA ILE A 38 2.32 9.01 -8.36
C ILE A 38 1.09 9.48 -7.60
N ASP A 39 0.94 10.77 -7.42
CA ASP A 39 -0.21 11.34 -6.75
C ASP A 39 -1.40 11.61 -7.70
N GLU A 40 -2.53 12.05 -7.14
CA GLU A 40 -3.74 12.32 -7.92
C GLU A 40 -3.62 13.51 -8.88
N GLU A 41 -2.58 14.34 -8.73
CA GLU A 41 -2.25 15.44 -9.64
C GLU A 41 -1.21 15.03 -10.71
N GLY A 42 -0.76 13.78 -10.70
CA GLY A 42 0.23 13.24 -11.62
C GLY A 42 1.69 13.58 -11.28
N ARG A 43 1.95 14.13 -10.11
CA ARG A 43 3.32 14.39 -9.65
C ARG A 43 3.99 13.08 -9.22
N GLU A 44 5.26 12.94 -9.54
CA GLU A 44 6.05 11.75 -9.23
C GLU A 44 6.97 12.00 -8.03
N TYR A 45 7.10 11.00 -7.19
CA TYR A 45 7.98 10.98 -6.01
C TYR A 45 8.82 9.71 -6.00
N TYR A 46 10.08 9.81 -5.59
CA TYR A 46 10.87 8.62 -5.29
C TYR A 46 10.44 8.01 -3.97
N ASP A 47 10.16 6.70 -3.98
CA ASP A 47 9.84 5.93 -2.78
C ASP A 47 11.13 5.50 -2.07
N GLY A 48 11.77 6.44 -1.39
CA GLY A 48 13.07 6.24 -0.76
C GLY A 48 13.04 5.44 0.55
N VAL A 49 11.85 5.11 1.05
CA VAL A 49 11.65 4.35 2.30
C VAL A 49 10.91 3.02 2.07
N SER A 50 10.83 2.58 0.80
CA SER A 50 10.14 1.33 0.42
C SER A 50 8.71 1.22 0.96
N SER A 51 7.95 2.33 0.89
CA SER A 51 6.59 2.46 1.46
C SER A 51 6.51 1.94 2.90
N LEU A 52 7.44 2.37 3.72
CA LEU A 52 7.70 1.93 5.10
C LEU A 52 8.14 0.44 5.16
N TRP A 53 9.32 0.15 4.57
CA TRP A 53 10.10 -1.09 4.67
C TRP A 53 9.55 -2.32 3.94
N VAL A 54 8.40 -2.23 3.31
CA VAL A 54 7.71 -3.43 2.79
C VAL A 54 7.86 -3.65 1.29
N ASN A 55 8.29 -2.64 0.53
CA ASN A 55 8.39 -2.72 -0.93
C ASN A 55 9.86 -2.81 -1.39
N ILE A 56 10.43 -4.00 -1.34
CA ILE A 56 11.87 -4.22 -1.62
C ILE A 56 12.19 -4.50 -3.09
N HIS A 57 11.21 -4.88 -3.91
CA HIS A 57 11.40 -5.22 -5.32
C HIS A 57 10.79 -4.21 -6.30
N GLY A 58 10.38 -3.05 -5.79
CA GLY A 58 9.66 -2.04 -6.56
C GLY A 58 8.17 -2.31 -6.66
N HIS A 59 7.43 -1.26 -6.99
CA HIS A 59 5.99 -1.30 -7.20
C HIS A 59 5.65 -2.00 -8.51
N GLN A 60 4.56 -2.76 -8.54
CA GLN A 60 4.09 -3.49 -9.73
C GLN A 60 5.15 -4.45 -10.32
N HIS A 61 5.85 -5.18 -9.45
CA HIS A 61 6.79 -6.19 -9.93
C HIS A 61 6.03 -7.33 -10.61
N PRO A 62 6.23 -7.58 -11.91
CA PRO A 62 5.35 -8.47 -12.69
C PRO A 62 5.28 -9.91 -12.16
N HIS A 63 6.40 -10.44 -11.70
CA HIS A 63 6.46 -11.81 -11.15
C HIS A 63 5.69 -11.93 -9.84
N ILE A 64 5.85 -10.95 -8.93
CA ILE A 64 5.17 -10.93 -7.62
C ILE A 64 3.66 -10.72 -7.83
N ASP A 65 3.27 -9.75 -8.64
CA ASP A 65 1.86 -9.47 -8.95
C ASP A 65 1.17 -10.70 -9.55
N LYS A 66 1.81 -11.37 -10.51
CA LYS A 66 1.28 -12.60 -11.11
C LYS A 66 1.10 -13.72 -10.07
N ALA A 67 2.04 -13.89 -9.15
CA ALA A 67 1.95 -14.89 -8.10
C ALA A 67 0.80 -14.60 -7.12
N ILE A 68 0.63 -13.32 -6.75
CA ILE A 68 -0.47 -12.88 -5.88
C ILE A 68 -1.83 -13.12 -6.56
N ILE A 69 -1.97 -12.70 -7.83
CA ILE A 69 -3.21 -12.90 -8.60
C ILE A 69 -3.56 -14.39 -8.69
N ALA A 70 -2.59 -15.24 -8.98
CA ALA A 70 -2.80 -16.68 -9.04
C ALA A 70 -3.22 -17.27 -7.69
N GLN A 71 -2.65 -16.78 -6.58
CA GLN A 71 -2.99 -17.22 -5.24
C GLN A 71 -4.37 -16.75 -4.79
N LEU A 72 -4.80 -15.55 -5.20
CA LEU A 72 -6.14 -15.03 -4.91
C LEU A 72 -7.24 -15.94 -5.46
N GLY A 73 -7.00 -16.63 -6.59
CA GLY A 73 -7.93 -17.59 -7.17
C GLY A 73 -8.07 -18.90 -6.35
N LYS A 74 -7.23 -19.10 -5.33
CA LYS A 74 -7.24 -20.28 -4.46
C LYS A 74 -7.70 -19.92 -3.05
N VAL A 75 -6.94 -19.10 -2.36
CA VAL A 75 -7.24 -18.57 -1.03
C VAL A 75 -6.43 -17.31 -0.79
N ALA A 76 -7.12 -16.23 -0.45
CA ALA A 76 -6.49 -14.94 -0.15
C ALA A 76 -5.90 -14.91 1.27
N HIS A 77 -6.62 -15.47 2.22
CA HIS A 77 -6.20 -15.53 3.62
C HIS A 77 -6.72 -16.79 4.30
N SER A 78 -5.89 -17.39 5.12
CA SER A 78 -6.29 -18.37 6.13
C SER A 78 -5.46 -18.18 7.38
N THR A 79 -5.97 -18.64 8.52
CA THR A 79 -5.21 -18.54 9.77
C THR A 79 -4.03 -19.50 9.79
N ALA A 80 -2.91 -19.08 10.38
CA ALA A 80 -1.80 -19.98 10.76
C ALA A 80 -1.94 -20.53 12.19
N LEU A 81 -3.04 -20.21 12.87
CA LEU A 81 -3.30 -20.70 14.24
C LEU A 81 -3.72 -22.18 14.20
N GLY A 82 -2.74 -23.06 14.27
CA GLY A 82 -2.93 -24.53 14.20
C GLY A 82 -3.17 -25.09 12.80
N LEU A 83 -3.10 -24.25 11.76
CA LEU A 83 -3.21 -24.66 10.36
C LEU A 83 -1.96 -24.30 9.57
N ALA A 84 -1.61 -25.11 8.59
CA ALA A 84 -0.56 -24.79 7.63
C ALA A 84 -1.17 -24.32 6.31
N ASN A 85 -0.38 -23.62 5.51
CA ASN A 85 -0.74 -23.27 4.14
C ASN A 85 0.44 -23.47 3.19
N VAL A 86 0.13 -23.74 1.93
CA VAL A 86 1.14 -24.11 0.92
C VAL A 86 2.15 -22.97 0.66
N PRO A 87 1.74 -21.70 0.45
CA PRO A 87 2.71 -20.64 0.17
C PRO A 87 3.72 -20.37 1.29
N ALA A 88 3.30 -20.53 2.55
CA ALA A 88 4.19 -20.29 3.68
C ALA A 88 5.10 -21.49 4.01
N SER A 89 4.76 -22.68 3.51
CA SER A 89 5.47 -23.93 3.82
C SER A 89 6.49 -24.34 2.76
N LYS A 90 6.51 -23.68 1.60
CA LYS A 90 7.42 -23.93 0.47
C LYS A 90 8.36 -22.76 0.20
#